data_b07cf4ec512685b1ecd2bdbfdcf5b037
#
_entry.id   b07cf4ec512685b1ecd2bdbfdcf5b037
#
_cell.length_a   1.000
_cell.length_b   1.000
_cell.length_c   1.000
_cell.angle_alpha   90.00
_cell.angle_beta   90.00
_cell.angle_gamma   90.00
#
_symmetry.space_group_name_H-M   'P 1'
#
loop_
_entity.id
_entity.type
_entity.pdbx_description
1 polymer ?
#
loop_
_entity_poly.entity_id
_entity_poly.type
_entity_poly.pdbx_seq_one_letter_code
_entity_poly.pdbx_strand_id
1 'polypeptide(L)'
;MARHTVTLIPGDGIGVETSAAMQRVVEACGAEIDWEIAEAGAHCLETEGTPLPDSTIEAVKRNKVAIKGPITTPVGTGFRSVNVALRKTLGLYVCLRPVVSLPGAGGRYDNVDLVIVRENSEDLYAGVEFEEGSEGARKLIDLCTEEGAGTIRPDSGISVKPISVTASQDIVRYAFEYALKHGRKKVTAAHKANIMKYSDGLFLRVAREVAKEYEGRVDFDDRIIDAFCMNMVTDPSQFDVVVFPNLYGDIASDLAAGLVGGLGIAPGANIGKEYAVFEAVHGSAPNIAGQNKANPTAEILSAAMMLDHLGELEVAARIRRAVTEVYAAGECLTGDIRNLTGSDKPAASCTEFTDALVTALAK
;
A
#
# COMPACT_ATOMS: atom_id res chain seq x y z
N MET A 1 -5.44 -27.94 4.09
CA MET A 1 -5.00 -26.68 3.47
C MET A 1 -4.59 -26.96 2.04
N ALA A 2 -4.86 -26.05 1.13
CA ALA A 2 -4.39 -26.21 -0.24
C ALA A 2 -2.91 -25.80 -0.34
N ARG A 3 -2.16 -26.46 -1.24
CA ARG A 3 -0.78 -26.07 -1.55
C ARG A 3 -0.79 -24.98 -2.62
N HIS A 4 -0.14 -23.88 -2.33
CA HIS A 4 -0.10 -22.71 -3.22
C HIS A 4 1.34 -22.42 -3.65
N THR A 5 1.55 -22.05 -4.91
CA THR A 5 2.83 -21.49 -5.37
C THR A 5 2.74 -19.98 -5.41
N VAL A 6 3.64 -19.27 -4.74
CA VAL A 6 3.68 -17.81 -4.63
C VAL A 6 5.05 -17.30 -5.02
N THR A 7 5.10 -16.26 -5.84
CA THR A 7 6.36 -15.58 -6.14
C THR A 7 6.78 -14.72 -4.96
N LEU A 8 7.98 -14.95 -4.43
CA LEU A 8 8.59 -14.12 -3.40
C LEU A 8 9.69 -13.26 -4.01
N ILE A 9 9.58 -11.96 -3.86
CA ILE A 9 10.56 -10.97 -4.29
C ILE A 9 11.14 -10.31 -3.03
N PRO A 10 12.32 -10.71 -2.52
CA PRO A 10 12.87 -10.14 -1.28
C PRO A 10 13.13 -8.64 -1.36
N GLY A 11 13.50 -8.12 -2.55
CA GLY A 11 13.76 -6.69 -2.77
C GLY A 11 15.09 -6.22 -2.20
N ASP A 12 15.14 -4.96 -1.77
CA ASP A 12 16.36 -4.28 -1.32
C ASP A 12 16.39 -4.07 0.21
N GLY A 13 17.57 -3.81 0.73
CA GLY A 13 17.79 -3.34 2.09
C GLY A 13 17.27 -4.30 3.15
N ILE A 14 16.32 -3.85 3.98
CA ILE A 14 15.71 -4.70 5.04
C ILE A 14 14.83 -5.82 4.49
N GLY A 15 14.49 -5.80 3.21
CA GLY A 15 13.59 -6.78 2.60
C GLY A 15 14.07 -8.22 2.75
N VAL A 16 15.36 -8.46 2.68
CA VAL A 16 15.93 -9.82 2.85
C VAL A 16 15.63 -10.38 4.25
N GLU A 17 15.80 -9.57 5.31
CA GLU A 17 15.55 -10.03 6.68
C GLU A 17 14.05 -10.09 7.01
N THR A 18 13.24 -9.16 6.50
CA THR A 18 11.80 -9.16 6.75
C THR A 18 11.07 -10.26 6.00
N SER A 19 11.49 -10.57 4.76
CA SER A 19 10.95 -11.69 3.98
C SER A 19 11.29 -13.04 4.61
N ALA A 20 12.52 -13.21 5.12
CA ALA A 20 12.89 -14.44 5.85
C ALA A 20 12.06 -14.60 7.14
N ALA A 21 11.82 -13.51 7.88
CA ALA A 21 10.96 -13.51 9.06
C ALA A 21 9.50 -13.87 8.70
N MET A 22 8.98 -13.28 7.64
CA MET A 22 7.63 -13.55 7.14
C MET A 22 7.46 -15.02 6.74
N GLN A 23 8.41 -15.59 5.98
CA GLN A 23 8.36 -17.02 5.59
C GLN A 23 8.29 -17.93 6.82
N ARG A 24 9.13 -17.68 7.84
CA ARG A 24 9.12 -18.44 9.10
C ARG A 24 7.78 -18.41 9.83
N VAL A 25 7.13 -17.25 9.86
CA VAL A 25 5.81 -17.09 10.49
C VAL A 25 4.73 -17.82 9.70
N VAL A 26 4.73 -17.71 8.37
CA VAL A 26 3.78 -18.41 7.49
C VAL A 26 3.94 -19.93 7.61
N GLU A 27 5.17 -20.42 7.63
CA GLU A 27 5.47 -21.84 7.84
C GLU A 27 5.01 -22.33 9.22
N ALA A 28 5.30 -21.58 10.28
CA ALA A 28 4.88 -21.92 11.65
C ALA A 28 3.34 -21.96 11.81
N CYS A 29 2.60 -21.25 10.99
CA CYS A 29 1.14 -21.31 10.93
C CYS A 29 0.62 -22.57 10.21
N GLY A 30 1.50 -23.34 9.57
CA GLY A 30 1.14 -24.55 8.83
C GLY A 30 0.57 -24.26 7.44
N ALA A 31 0.72 -23.08 6.88
CA ALA A 31 0.37 -22.81 5.49
C ALA A 31 1.35 -23.54 4.54
N GLU A 32 0.80 -24.23 3.55
CA GLU A 32 1.60 -24.96 2.55
C GLU A 32 1.89 -24.04 1.34
N ILE A 33 2.96 -23.24 1.44
CA ILE A 33 3.38 -22.31 0.39
C ILE A 33 4.69 -22.77 -0.24
N ASP A 34 4.67 -22.99 -1.56
CA ASP A 34 5.87 -23.16 -2.36
C ASP A 34 6.36 -21.79 -2.82
N TRP A 35 7.48 -21.34 -2.28
CA TRP A 35 8.05 -20.04 -2.62
C TRP A 35 8.90 -20.13 -3.88
N GLU A 36 8.47 -19.46 -4.96
CA GLU A 36 9.30 -19.23 -6.13
C GLU A 36 10.01 -17.88 -5.96
N ILE A 37 11.32 -17.93 -5.69
CA ILE A 37 12.12 -16.71 -5.49
C ILE A 37 12.36 -16.05 -6.85
N ALA A 38 12.08 -14.74 -6.92
CA ALA A 38 12.34 -13.91 -8.07
C ALA A 38 13.03 -12.62 -7.60
N GLU A 39 13.91 -12.07 -8.42
CA GLU A 39 14.75 -10.95 -8.06
C GLU A 39 14.23 -9.65 -8.67
N ALA A 40 14.23 -8.57 -7.87
CA ALA A 40 14.01 -7.21 -8.36
C ALA A 40 14.65 -6.21 -7.38
N GLY A 41 15.14 -5.10 -7.90
CA GLY A 41 15.75 -4.04 -7.09
C GLY A 41 17.07 -3.54 -7.66
N ALA A 42 17.80 -2.80 -6.85
CA ALA A 42 19.01 -2.12 -7.27
C ALA A 42 20.12 -3.10 -7.73
N HIS A 43 20.22 -4.28 -7.09
CA HIS A 43 21.20 -5.29 -7.47
C HIS A 43 20.99 -5.89 -8.87
N CYS A 44 19.71 -6.00 -9.32
CA CYS A 44 19.42 -6.47 -10.67
C CYS A 44 19.87 -5.48 -11.75
N LEU A 45 19.97 -4.20 -11.43
CA LEU A 45 20.50 -3.21 -12.36
C LEU A 45 21.97 -3.48 -12.72
N GLU A 46 22.75 -3.97 -11.76
CA GLU A 46 24.17 -4.31 -11.96
C GLU A 46 24.35 -5.65 -12.70
N THR A 47 23.49 -6.62 -12.43
CA THR A 47 23.61 -7.98 -12.96
C THR A 47 22.86 -8.20 -14.28
N GLU A 48 21.70 -7.55 -14.46
CA GLU A 48 20.80 -7.77 -15.59
C GLU A 48 20.51 -6.50 -16.41
N GLY A 49 21.06 -5.34 -15.99
CA GLY A 49 20.87 -4.05 -16.67
C GLY A 49 19.48 -3.43 -16.49
N THR A 50 18.61 -4.06 -15.70
CA THR A 50 17.27 -3.57 -15.35
C THR A 50 16.94 -3.87 -13.88
N PRO A 51 16.29 -2.95 -13.15
CA PRO A 51 15.89 -3.21 -11.78
C PRO A 51 14.64 -4.10 -11.66
N LEU A 52 13.98 -4.41 -12.79
CA LEU A 52 12.84 -5.31 -12.87
C LEU A 52 13.03 -6.26 -14.07
N PRO A 53 13.64 -7.43 -13.87
CA PRO A 53 13.83 -8.42 -14.92
C PRO A 53 12.49 -8.97 -15.45
N ASP A 54 12.44 -9.27 -16.75
CA ASP A 54 11.26 -9.89 -17.36
C ASP A 54 10.95 -11.27 -16.75
N SER A 55 11.97 -12.01 -16.32
CA SER A 55 11.82 -13.29 -15.61
C SER A 55 10.97 -13.15 -14.34
N THR A 56 11.12 -12.06 -13.61
CA THR A 56 10.32 -11.77 -12.40
C THR A 56 8.86 -11.48 -12.76
N ILE A 57 8.62 -10.70 -13.80
CA ILE A 57 7.26 -10.46 -14.29
C ILE A 57 6.60 -11.77 -14.72
N GLU A 58 7.32 -12.63 -15.46
CA GLU A 58 6.80 -13.93 -15.91
C GLU A 58 6.55 -14.90 -14.76
N ALA A 59 7.37 -14.87 -13.69
CA ALA A 59 7.11 -15.63 -12.48
C ALA A 59 5.79 -15.19 -11.80
N VAL A 60 5.57 -13.87 -11.65
CA VAL A 60 4.32 -13.35 -11.09
C VAL A 60 3.11 -13.70 -11.96
N LYS A 61 3.22 -13.59 -13.28
CA LYS A 61 2.14 -13.97 -14.21
C LYS A 61 1.79 -15.46 -14.12
N ARG A 62 2.80 -16.32 -14.01
CA ARG A 62 2.60 -17.77 -13.87
C ARG A 62 1.89 -18.13 -12.56
N ASN A 63 2.35 -17.57 -11.45
CA ASN A 63 1.84 -17.88 -10.12
C ASN A 63 0.60 -17.05 -9.74
N LYS A 64 0.34 -15.95 -10.46
CA LYS A 64 -0.76 -14.98 -10.25
C LYS A 64 -0.70 -14.21 -8.93
N VAL A 65 -0.01 -14.72 -7.93
CA VAL A 65 0.16 -14.12 -6.61
C VAL A 65 1.63 -13.98 -6.30
N ALA A 66 2.00 -12.79 -5.82
CA ALA A 66 3.34 -12.51 -5.32
C ALA A 66 3.29 -11.78 -3.99
N ILE A 67 4.35 -11.95 -3.20
CA ILE A 67 4.66 -11.08 -2.07
C ILE A 67 6.06 -10.53 -2.25
N LYS A 68 6.25 -9.25 -1.91
CA LYS A 68 7.56 -8.61 -2.09
C LYS A 68 7.94 -7.75 -0.88
N GLY A 69 9.22 -7.77 -0.60
CA GLY A 69 9.87 -6.79 0.27
C GLY A 69 9.98 -5.42 -0.41
N PRO A 70 10.52 -4.42 0.28
CA PRO A 70 10.69 -3.08 -0.23
C PRO A 70 11.72 -3.03 -1.37
N ILE A 71 11.51 -2.12 -2.34
CA ILE A 71 12.44 -1.86 -3.44
C ILE A 71 12.81 -0.38 -3.41
N THR A 72 14.11 -0.10 -3.48
CA THR A 72 14.64 1.27 -3.50
C THR A 72 14.38 1.95 -4.83
N THR A 73 13.78 3.14 -4.79
CA THR A 73 13.65 4.02 -5.96
C THR A 73 14.55 5.24 -5.74
N PRO A 74 15.53 5.52 -6.63
CA PRO A 74 16.38 6.71 -6.53
C PRO A 74 15.56 8.00 -6.62
N VAL A 75 15.95 9.03 -5.86
CA VAL A 75 15.32 10.36 -5.92
C VAL A 75 16.01 11.20 -7.00
N GLY A 76 15.23 11.87 -7.83
CA GLY A 76 15.69 12.83 -8.83
C GLY A 76 16.12 12.18 -10.16
N THR A 77 17.28 11.54 -10.21
CA THR A 77 17.82 10.91 -11.43
C THR A 77 17.90 9.39 -11.28
N GLY A 78 17.69 8.65 -12.35
CA GLY A 78 17.78 7.19 -12.35
C GLY A 78 16.61 6.53 -13.05
N PHE A 79 16.35 5.28 -12.72
CA PHE A 79 15.23 4.52 -13.29
C PHE A 79 13.89 4.87 -12.61
N ARG A 80 12.80 4.72 -13.36
CA ARG A 80 11.44 4.89 -12.82
C ARG A 80 11.15 3.81 -11.77
N SER A 81 10.27 4.14 -10.81
CA SER A 81 9.90 3.23 -9.72
C SER A 81 9.50 1.84 -10.23
N VAL A 82 10.22 0.82 -9.74
CA VAL A 82 9.93 -0.60 -10.00
C VAL A 82 8.50 -0.94 -9.56
N ASN A 83 8.04 -0.39 -8.44
CA ASN A 83 6.68 -0.59 -7.96
C ASN A 83 5.64 -0.08 -8.97
N VAL A 84 5.87 1.10 -9.56
CA VAL A 84 4.98 1.66 -10.60
C VAL A 84 5.03 0.80 -11.87
N ALA A 85 6.21 0.30 -12.26
CA ALA A 85 6.35 -0.58 -13.41
C ALA A 85 5.59 -1.90 -13.21
N LEU A 86 5.75 -2.57 -12.05
CA LEU A 86 4.99 -3.77 -11.68
C LEU A 86 3.48 -3.55 -11.76
N ARG A 87 2.98 -2.46 -11.12
CA ARG A 87 1.55 -2.13 -11.09
C ARG A 87 0.97 -1.96 -12.50
N LYS A 88 1.68 -1.24 -13.38
CA LYS A 88 1.27 -1.03 -14.77
C LYS A 88 1.32 -2.32 -15.60
N THR A 89 2.42 -3.06 -15.52
CA THR A 89 2.63 -4.29 -16.32
C THR A 89 1.64 -5.39 -15.96
N LEU A 90 1.27 -5.51 -14.70
CA LEU A 90 0.34 -6.52 -14.19
C LEU A 90 -1.10 -6.03 -14.07
N GLY A 91 -1.39 -4.77 -14.44
CA GLY A 91 -2.73 -4.19 -14.35
C GLY A 91 -3.29 -4.14 -12.92
N LEU A 92 -2.44 -3.84 -11.94
CA LEU A 92 -2.81 -3.76 -10.52
C LEU A 92 -3.44 -2.40 -10.22
N TYR A 93 -4.72 -2.26 -10.48
CA TYR A 93 -5.43 -0.98 -10.40
C TYR A 93 -5.86 -0.56 -8.98
N VAL A 94 -5.81 -1.49 -8.02
CA VAL A 94 -6.12 -1.22 -6.61
C VAL A 94 -4.86 -1.28 -5.77
N CYS A 95 -4.62 -0.27 -4.94
CA CYS A 95 -3.73 -0.38 -3.78
C CYS A 95 -4.59 -0.37 -2.51
N LEU A 96 -4.58 -1.50 -1.80
CA LEU A 96 -5.37 -1.74 -0.59
C LEU A 96 -4.46 -1.65 0.64
N ARG A 97 -4.80 -0.77 1.57
CA ARG A 97 -4.02 -0.52 2.80
C ARG A 97 -4.93 -0.50 4.02
N PRO A 98 -5.11 -1.62 4.72
CA PRO A 98 -5.76 -1.66 6.02
C PRO A 98 -4.94 -0.89 7.06
N VAL A 99 -5.63 -0.12 7.90
CA VAL A 99 -5.03 0.67 8.98
C VAL A 99 -5.75 0.30 10.27
N VAL A 100 -5.05 -0.46 11.12
CA VAL A 100 -5.62 -1.00 12.35
C VAL A 100 -4.69 -0.68 13.52
N SER A 101 -5.24 -0.13 14.59
CA SER A 101 -4.49 0.06 15.84
C SER A 101 -4.12 -1.29 16.45
N LEU A 102 -2.83 -1.47 16.76
CA LEU A 102 -2.35 -2.63 17.51
C LEU A 102 -2.11 -2.21 18.96
N PRO A 103 -2.62 -2.95 19.95
CA PRO A 103 -2.38 -2.66 21.37
C PRO A 103 -0.86 -2.64 21.64
N GLY A 104 -0.36 -1.57 22.25
CA GLY A 104 1.08 -1.44 22.55
C GLY A 104 1.96 -0.98 21.40
N ALA A 105 1.44 -0.68 20.23
CA ALA A 105 2.20 -0.14 19.10
C ALA A 105 2.57 1.35 19.25
N GLY A 106 2.01 2.04 20.23
CA GLY A 106 2.30 3.46 20.49
C GLY A 106 1.64 4.42 19.51
N GLY A 107 0.61 3.98 18.80
CA GLY A 107 -0.21 4.83 17.95
C GLY A 107 -0.92 5.94 18.77
N ARG A 108 -1.33 7.01 18.08
CA ARG A 108 -2.09 8.11 18.68
C ARG A 108 -3.47 7.67 19.16
N TYR A 109 -4.06 6.67 18.51
CA TYR A 109 -5.40 6.15 18.76
C TYR A 109 -5.37 4.64 18.91
N ASP A 110 -6.13 4.12 19.87
CA ASP A 110 -6.18 2.68 20.18
C ASP A 110 -7.31 1.94 19.45
N ASN A 111 -8.18 2.67 18.74
CA ASN A 111 -9.41 2.14 18.15
C ASN A 111 -9.59 2.48 16.66
N VAL A 112 -8.50 2.70 15.93
CA VAL A 112 -8.55 2.88 14.48
C VAL A 112 -8.72 1.51 13.83
N ASP A 113 -9.71 1.39 12.98
CA ASP A 113 -9.94 0.26 12.08
C ASP A 113 -10.60 0.76 10.80
N LEU A 114 -9.79 1.16 9.84
CA LEU A 114 -10.24 1.64 8.55
C LEU A 114 -9.42 1.03 7.40
N VAL A 115 -9.92 1.18 6.18
CA VAL A 115 -9.25 0.65 5.00
C VAL A 115 -9.16 1.74 3.94
N ILE A 116 -7.96 1.96 3.42
CA ILE A 116 -7.71 2.85 2.30
C ILE A 116 -7.68 2.05 1.01
N VAL A 117 -8.54 2.44 0.08
CA VAL A 117 -8.62 1.92 -1.28
C VAL A 117 -8.12 3.03 -2.22
N ARG A 118 -6.88 2.90 -2.67
CA ARG A 118 -6.20 3.86 -3.52
C ARG A 118 -6.24 3.40 -4.98
N GLU A 119 -6.68 4.26 -5.88
CA GLU A 119 -6.49 4.06 -7.31
C GLU A 119 -4.98 3.98 -7.63
N ASN A 120 -4.58 3.15 -8.59
CA ASN A 120 -3.17 2.77 -8.73
C ASN A 120 -2.66 2.82 -10.18
N SER A 121 -3.46 3.27 -11.15
CA SER A 121 -3.13 3.20 -12.57
C SER A 121 -2.96 4.54 -13.27
N GLU A 122 -3.57 5.60 -12.76
CA GLU A 122 -3.58 6.93 -13.38
C GLU A 122 -3.20 8.06 -12.39
N ASP A 123 -3.77 9.25 -12.54
CA ASP A 123 -3.44 10.44 -11.76
C ASP A 123 -2.01 10.93 -12.09
N LEU A 124 -1.35 11.63 -11.21
CA LEU A 124 0.04 12.10 -11.38
C LEU A 124 1.04 10.94 -11.49
N TYR A 125 0.72 9.76 -10.98
CA TYR A 125 1.49 8.53 -11.12
C TYR A 125 1.45 7.93 -12.54
N ALA A 126 0.61 8.46 -13.45
CA ALA A 126 0.70 8.16 -14.87
C ALA A 126 2.07 8.54 -15.44
N GLY A 127 2.76 9.52 -14.83
CA GLY A 127 4.10 9.95 -15.22
C GLY A 127 4.10 10.70 -16.57
N VAL A 128 3.01 11.43 -16.86
CA VAL A 128 2.92 12.32 -18.02
C VAL A 128 3.47 13.67 -17.61
N GLU A 129 4.73 13.93 -17.94
CA GLU A 129 5.49 15.08 -17.47
C GLU A 129 6.26 15.74 -18.60
N PHE A 130 6.45 17.04 -18.47
CA PHE A 130 7.23 17.86 -19.39
C PHE A 130 8.22 18.70 -18.58
N GLU A 131 9.50 18.57 -18.93
CA GLU A 131 10.57 19.36 -18.33
C GLU A 131 10.42 20.83 -18.69
N GLU A 132 10.82 21.72 -17.77
CA GLU A 132 10.82 23.16 -18.02
C GLU A 132 11.58 23.50 -19.29
N GLY A 133 11.07 24.48 -20.06
CA GLY A 133 11.70 24.94 -21.31
C GLY A 133 11.72 23.91 -22.44
N SER A 134 11.21 22.68 -22.23
CA SER A 134 11.10 21.69 -23.30
C SER A 134 10.07 22.12 -24.36
N GLU A 135 10.19 21.56 -25.57
CA GLU A 135 9.21 21.81 -26.65
C GLU A 135 7.80 21.36 -26.26
N GLY A 136 7.71 20.21 -25.54
CA GLY A 136 6.44 19.69 -25.03
C GLY A 136 5.77 20.62 -24.02
N ALA A 137 6.55 21.16 -23.06
CA ALA A 137 6.04 22.15 -22.10
C ALA A 137 5.52 23.42 -22.81
N ARG A 138 6.29 23.96 -23.78
CA ARG A 138 5.87 25.11 -24.55
C ARG A 138 4.56 24.89 -25.30
N LYS A 139 4.46 23.76 -26.03
CA LYS A 139 3.22 23.39 -26.75
C LYS A 139 2.01 23.30 -25.83
N LEU A 140 2.19 22.73 -24.62
CA LEU A 140 1.08 22.62 -23.65
C LEU A 140 0.70 23.99 -23.07
N ILE A 141 1.66 24.87 -22.81
CA ILE A 141 1.43 26.25 -22.35
C ILE A 141 0.65 27.02 -23.40
N ASP A 142 1.07 26.95 -24.68
CA ASP A 142 0.40 27.62 -25.78
C ASP A 142 -1.04 27.11 -25.94
N LEU A 143 -1.24 25.79 -25.93
CA LEU A 143 -2.57 25.17 -25.98
C LEU A 143 -3.48 25.67 -24.84
N CYS A 144 -2.98 25.71 -23.61
CA CYS A 144 -3.77 26.20 -22.46
C CYS A 144 -4.19 27.67 -22.64
N THR A 145 -3.33 28.47 -23.24
CA THR A 145 -3.61 29.87 -23.52
C THR A 145 -4.62 30.02 -24.66
N GLU A 146 -4.44 29.29 -25.75
CA GLU A 146 -5.32 29.33 -26.93
C GLU A 146 -6.74 28.85 -26.60
N GLU A 147 -6.87 27.80 -25.79
CA GLU A 147 -8.17 27.27 -25.34
C GLU A 147 -8.78 28.06 -24.16
N GLY A 148 -8.10 29.10 -23.64
CA GLY A 148 -8.59 29.86 -22.50
C GLY A 148 -8.66 29.06 -21.18
N ALA A 149 -7.89 27.97 -21.09
CA ALA A 149 -7.88 27.10 -19.91
C ALA A 149 -7.12 27.71 -18.71
N GLY A 150 -6.34 28.75 -18.95
CA GLY A 150 -5.58 29.46 -17.92
C GLY A 150 -4.18 29.82 -18.41
N THR A 151 -3.45 30.55 -17.56
CA THR A 151 -2.08 31.01 -17.87
C THR A 151 -1.08 30.21 -17.05
N ILE A 152 -0.13 29.57 -17.71
CA ILE A 152 1.01 28.87 -17.10
C ILE A 152 2.27 29.72 -17.35
N ARG A 153 3.14 29.81 -16.35
CA ARG A 153 4.40 30.52 -16.49
C ARG A 153 5.32 29.81 -17.47
N PRO A 154 6.07 30.49 -18.35
CA PRO A 154 6.88 29.87 -19.40
C PRO A 154 8.08 29.06 -18.87
N ASP A 155 8.46 29.26 -17.62
CA ASP A 155 9.53 28.57 -16.90
C ASP A 155 9.00 27.43 -15.99
N SER A 156 7.84 26.87 -16.33
CA SER A 156 7.22 25.80 -15.54
C SER A 156 7.60 24.41 -16.06
N GLY A 157 7.94 23.50 -15.11
CA GLY A 157 7.80 22.05 -15.33
C GLY A 157 6.33 21.67 -15.14
N ILE A 158 5.83 20.72 -15.93
CA ILE A 158 4.39 20.41 -15.98
C ILE A 158 4.16 18.90 -15.80
N SER A 159 3.29 18.54 -14.85
CA SER A 159 2.74 17.18 -14.71
C SER A 159 1.25 17.22 -15.04
N VAL A 160 0.79 16.25 -15.83
CA VAL A 160 -0.62 16.11 -16.20
C VAL A 160 -1.30 15.12 -15.27
N LYS A 161 -2.45 15.54 -14.71
CA LYS A 161 -3.29 14.72 -13.82
C LYS A 161 -4.51 14.19 -14.58
N PRO A 162 -4.43 13.01 -15.24
CA PRO A 162 -5.58 12.39 -15.86
C PRO A 162 -6.42 11.65 -14.82
N ILE A 163 -7.75 11.83 -14.88
CA ILE A 163 -8.73 11.04 -14.13
C ILE A 163 -9.78 10.56 -15.13
N SER A 164 -9.94 9.25 -15.28
CA SER A 164 -10.85 8.65 -16.23
C SER A 164 -12.14 8.12 -15.57
N VAL A 165 -13.20 8.02 -16.36
CA VAL A 165 -14.46 7.40 -15.92
C VAL A 165 -14.22 5.93 -15.57
N THR A 166 -13.48 5.21 -16.41
CA THR A 166 -13.26 3.77 -16.27
C THR A 166 -12.50 3.45 -14.98
N ALA A 167 -11.33 4.08 -14.75
CA ALA A 167 -10.55 3.83 -13.54
C ALA A 167 -11.30 4.28 -12.29
N SER A 168 -12.03 5.40 -12.34
CA SER A 168 -12.87 5.85 -11.24
C SER A 168 -13.99 4.86 -10.91
N GLN A 169 -14.64 4.28 -11.92
CA GLN A 169 -15.67 3.23 -11.73
C GLN A 169 -15.06 1.97 -11.12
N ASP A 170 -13.94 1.50 -11.66
CA ASP A 170 -13.31 0.26 -11.21
C ASP A 170 -12.87 0.37 -9.74
N ILE A 171 -12.21 1.47 -9.34
CA ILE A 171 -11.74 1.63 -7.96
C ILE A 171 -12.88 1.85 -6.97
N VAL A 172 -13.91 2.60 -7.33
CA VAL A 172 -15.06 2.84 -6.44
C VAL A 172 -15.88 1.56 -6.27
N ARG A 173 -16.13 0.79 -7.35
CA ARG A 173 -16.78 -0.52 -7.23
C ARG A 173 -15.99 -1.47 -6.34
N TYR A 174 -14.67 -1.51 -6.52
CA TYR A 174 -13.83 -2.33 -5.65
C TYR A 174 -14.00 -1.95 -4.17
N ALA A 175 -14.07 -0.66 -3.83
CA ALA A 175 -14.27 -0.21 -2.46
C ALA A 175 -15.61 -0.69 -1.88
N PHE A 176 -16.69 -0.63 -2.65
CA PHE A 176 -18.00 -1.13 -2.23
C PHE A 176 -18.04 -2.65 -2.11
N GLU A 177 -17.50 -3.39 -3.08
CA GLU A 177 -17.42 -4.86 -3.02
C GLU A 177 -16.54 -5.32 -1.85
N TYR A 178 -15.44 -4.63 -1.59
CA TYR A 178 -14.63 -4.85 -0.41
C TYR A 178 -15.44 -4.64 0.88
N ALA A 179 -16.19 -3.54 0.96
CA ALA A 179 -17.04 -3.24 2.11
C ALA A 179 -18.06 -4.35 2.36
N LEU A 180 -18.77 -4.80 1.33
CA LEU A 180 -19.72 -5.90 1.43
C LEU A 180 -19.08 -7.20 1.87
N LYS A 181 -17.96 -7.58 1.24
CA LYS A 181 -17.24 -8.83 1.54
C LYS A 181 -16.76 -8.89 2.98
N HIS A 182 -16.33 -7.75 3.54
CA HIS A 182 -15.74 -7.66 4.88
C HIS A 182 -16.67 -7.08 5.95
N GLY A 183 -17.96 -6.94 5.65
CA GLY A 183 -18.98 -6.46 6.60
C GLY A 183 -18.78 -5.00 7.05
N ARG A 184 -18.06 -4.20 6.24
CA ARG A 184 -17.89 -2.76 6.45
C ARG A 184 -19.19 -2.03 6.16
N LYS A 185 -19.37 -0.88 6.80
CA LYS A 185 -20.65 -0.16 6.82
C LYS A 185 -20.72 1.01 5.86
N LYS A 186 -19.57 1.65 5.61
CA LYS A 186 -19.54 2.91 4.88
C LYS A 186 -18.34 3.01 3.93
N VAL A 187 -18.58 3.58 2.75
CA VAL A 187 -17.54 4.02 1.81
C VAL A 187 -17.54 5.55 1.75
N THR A 188 -16.37 6.16 1.98
CA THR A 188 -16.15 7.60 1.83
C THR A 188 -15.28 7.87 0.61
N ALA A 189 -15.72 8.72 -0.32
CA ALA A 189 -14.89 9.16 -1.45
C ALA A 189 -14.16 10.46 -1.10
N ALA A 190 -12.83 10.47 -1.15
CA ALA A 190 -12.04 11.68 -0.89
C ALA A 190 -11.56 12.33 -2.19
N HIS A 191 -11.68 13.66 -2.31
CA HIS A 191 -11.48 14.41 -3.54
C HIS A 191 -11.13 15.88 -3.29
N LYS A 192 -10.76 16.62 -4.33
CA LYS A 192 -10.59 18.09 -4.32
C LYS A 192 -11.47 18.77 -5.39
N ALA A 193 -12.70 18.30 -5.58
CA ALA A 193 -13.63 18.77 -6.63
C ALA A 193 -14.06 20.24 -6.51
N ASN A 194 -13.88 20.86 -5.33
CA ASN A 194 -14.09 22.30 -5.17
C ASN A 194 -13.05 23.14 -5.92
N ILE A 195 -11.87 22.59 -6.23
CA ILE A 195 -10.80 23.24 -7.00
C ILE A 195 -10.69 22.59 -8.39
N MET A 196 -10.48 21.28 -8.47
CA MET A 196 -10.31 20.55 -9.73
C MET A 196 -11.66 20.05 -10.25
N LYS A 197 -12.37 20.96 -10.95
CA LYS A 197 -13.75 20.72 -11.40
C LYS A 197 -13.89 19.59 -12.41
N TYR A 198 -12.87 19.38 -13.27
CA TYR A 198 -12.94 18.43 -14.37
C TYR A 198 -12.33 17.07 -14.02
N SER A 199 -11.22 17.00 -13.31
CA SER A 199 -10.60 15.74 -12.88
C SER A 199 -11.26 15.19 -11.61
N ASP A 200 -11.09 15.85 -10.46
CA ASP A 200 -11.68 15.41 -9.20
C ASP A 200 -13.21 15.51 -9.19
N GLY A 201 -13.78 16.47 -9.92
CA GLY A 201 -15.21 16.56 -10.13
C GLY A 201 -15.78 15.37 -10.91
N LEU A 202 -15.02 14.83 -11.89
CA LEU A 202 -15.37 13.59 -12.58
C LEU A 202 -15.33 12.40 -11.60
N PHE A 203 -14.24 12.25 -10.84
CA PHE A 203 -14.13 11.20 -9.83
C PHE A 203 -15.32 11.21 -8.85
N LEU A 204 -15.64 12.38 -8.28
CA LEU A 204 -16.76 12.55 -7.35
C LEU A 204 -18.11 12.20 -8.00
N ARG A 205 -18.36 12.66 -9.23
CA ARG A 205 -19.59 12.32 -9.95
C ARG A 205 -19.72 10.82 -10.15
N VAL A 206 -18.65 10.17 -10.63
CA VAL A 206 -18.62 8.72 -10.82
C VAL A 206 -18.80 7.97 -9.50
N ALA A 207 -18.16 8.41 -8.41
CA ALA A 207 -18.33 7.79 -7.10
C ALA A 207 -19.80 7.84 -6.63
N ARG A 208 -20.46 8.97 -6.81
CA ARG A 208 -21.89 9.13 -6.48
C ARG A 208 -22.80 8.31 -7.39
N GLU A 209 -22.45 8.11 -8.65
CA GLU A 209 -23.19 7.25 -9.58
C GLU A 209 -23.07 5.77 -9.19
N VAL A 210 -21.86 5.29 -8.92
CA VAL A 210 -21.62 3.91 -8.46
C VAL A 210 -22.27 3.66 -7.10
N ALA A 211 -22.21 4.61 -6.17
CA ALA A 211 -22.83 4.46 -4.85
C ALA A 211 -24.33 4.11 -4.91
N LYS A 212 -25.05 4.57 -5.93
CA LYS A 212 -26.48 4.23 -6.13
C LYS A 212 -26.69 2.73 -6.37
N GLU A 213 -25.70 2.04 -6.96
CA GLU A 213 -25.77 0.59 -7.19
C GLU A 213 -25.77 -0.19 -5.86
N TYR A 214 -25.31 0.43 -4.75
CA TYR A 214 -25.17 -0.15 -3.42
C TYR A 214 -26.10 0.45 -2.36
N GLU A 215 -27.03 1.30 -2.77
CA GLU A 215 -27.98 1.95 -1.86
C GLU A 215 -28.73 0.93 -0.99
N GLY A 216 -28.84 1.23 0.31
CA GLY A 216 -29.45 0.34 1.31
C GLY A 216 -28.57 -0.84 1.75
N ARG A 217 -27.37 -1.04 1.17
CA ARG A 217 -26.42 -2.10 1.56
C ARG A 217 -25.17 -1.55 2.23
N VAL A 218 -24.63 -0.44 1.72
CA VAL A 218 -23.43 0.24 2.23
C VAL A 218 -23.70 1.74 2.18
N ASP A 219 -23.43 2.43 3.29
CA ASP A 219 -23.56 3.89 3.35
C ASP A 219 -22.47 4.57 2.51
N PHE A 220 -22.79 5.75 1.98
CA PHE A 220 -21.86 6.53 1.19
C PHE A 220 -21.83 7.98 1.64
N ASP A 221 -20.62 8.53 1.77
CA ASP A 221 -20.41 9.98 1.85
C ASP A 221 -19.15 10.40 1.06
N ASP A 222 -18.91 11.71 0.97
CA ASP A 222 -17.72 12.25 0.33
C ASP A 222 -17.04 13.30 1.23
N ARG A 223 -15.73 13.48 1.05
CA ARG A 223 -14.92 14.44 1.81
C ARG A 223 -13.94 15.16 0.89
N ILE A 224 -13.80 16.46 1.10
CA ILE A 224 -12.68 17.23 0.54
C ILE A 224 -11.40 16.77 1.23
N ILE A 225 -10.32 16.51 0.47
CA ILE A 225 -9.10 15.85 0.94
C ILE A 225 -8.45 16.55 2.14
N ASP A 226 -8.39 17.87 2.17
CA ASP A 226 -7.85 18.62 3.31
C ASP A 226 -8.70 18.47 4.57
N ALA A 227 -10.03 18.46 4.44
CA ALA A 227 -10.93 18.16 5.54
C ALA A 227 -10.80 16.68 5.99
N PHE A 228 -10.59 15.76 5.05
CA PHE A 228 -10.29 14.36 5.37
C PHE A 228 -9.02 14.28 6.24
N CYS A 229 -7.92 14.89 5.82
CA CYS A 229 -6.65 14.86 6.58
C CYS A 229 -6.82 15.44 7.99
N MET A 230 -7.53 16.55 8.13
CA MET A 230 -7.85 17.14 9.44
C MET A 230 -8.66 16.17 10.31
N ASN A 231 -9.71 15.58 9.74
CA ASN A 231 -10.59 14.65 10.44
C ASN A 231 -9.86 13.36 10.84
N MET A 232 -8.95 12.86 10.02
CA MET A 232 -8.09 11.72 10.36
C MET A 232 -7.26 11.97 11.63
N VAL A 233 -6.80 13.21 11.82
CA VAL A 233 -6.00 13.60 12.99
C VAL A 233 -6.87 13.90 14.22
N THR A 234 -8.11 14.35 14.04
CA THR A 234 -8.99 14.75 15.16
C THR A 234 -9.92 13.64 15.62
N ASP A 235 -10.46 12.86 14.67
CA ASP A 235 -11.37 11.74 14.94
C ASP A 235 -11.38 10.76 13.75
N PRO A 236 -10.44 9.79 13.70
CA PRO A 236 -10.40 8.79 12.62
C PRO A 236 -11.57 7.79 12.65
N SER A 237 -12.30 7.67 13.76
CA SER A 237 -13.40 6.69 13.94
C SER A 237 -14.59 6.95 13.01
N GLN A 238 -14.69 8.13 12.42
CA GLN A 238 -15.73 8.47 11.45
C GLN A 238 -15.53 7.81 10.07
N PHE A 239 -14.37 7.18 9.81
CA PHE A 239 -14.06 6.52 8.55
C PHE A 239 -14.06 4.99 8.70
N ASP A 240 -14.47 4.30 7.63
CA ASP A 240 -14.51 2.84 7.55
C ASP A 240 -13.74 2.36 6.31
N VAL A 241 -14.30 2.48 5.11
CA VAL A 241 -13.57 2.30 3.85
C VAL A 241 -13.46 3.65 3.15
N VAL A 242 -12.27 4.06 2.79
CA VAL A 242 -12.05 5.35 2.11
C VAL A 242 -11.41 5.13 0.75
N VAL A 243 -12.05 5.63 -0.31
CA VAL A 243 -11.56 5.50 -1.68
C VAL A 243 -10.99 6.83 -2.20
N PHE A 244 -9.84 6.74 -2.88
CA PHE A 244 -9.06 7.89 -3.33
C PHE A 244 -8.58 7.76 -4.77
N PRO A 245 -8.42 8.91 -5.49
CA PRO A 245 -7.43 9.02 -6.55
C PRO A 245 -6.02 8.69 -6.07
N ASN A 246 -5.12 8.41 -7.00
CA ASN A 246 -3.81 7.82 -6.70
C ASN A 246 -2.97 8.63 -5.72
N LEU A 247 -2.63 9.88 -6.03
CA LEU A 247 -1.75 10.69 -5.18
C LEU A 247 -2.33 10.92 -3.79
N TYR A 248 -3.62 11.20 -3.68
CA TYR A 248 -4.23 11.41 -2.37
C TYR A 248 -4.23 10.14 -1.53
N GLY A 249 -4.47 8.99 -2.14
CA GLY A 249 -4.40 7.71 -1.46
C GLY A 249 -3.00 7.38 -0.95
N ASP A 250 -1.95 7.80 -1.67
CA ASP A 250 -0.56 7.66 -1.22
C ASP A 250 -0.31 8.46 0.06
N ILE A 251 -0.59 9.76 0.01
CA ILE A 251 -0.38 10.66 1.15
C ILE A 251 -1.25 10.26 2.35
N ALA A 252 -2.52 9.96 2.09
CA ALA A 252 -3.49 9.62 3.13
C ALA A 252 -3.15 8.31 3.85
N SER A 253 -2.62 7.31 3.14
CA SER A 253 -2.26 6.03 3.76
C SER A 253 -1.04 6.14 4.68
N ASP A 254 -0.05 6.96 4.34
CA ASP A 254 1.10 7.20 5.20
C ASP A 254 0.71 8.03 6.44
N LEU A 255 -0.16 9.03 6.26
CA LEU A 255 -0.76 9.74 7.40
C LEU A 255 -1.50 8.77 8.34
N ALA A 256 -2.32 7.89 7.78
CA ALA A 256 -3.10 6.93 8.56
C ALA A 256 -2.19 5.90 9.27
N ALA A 257 -1.16 5.39 8.61
CA ALA A 257 -0.15 4.52 9.22
C ALA A 257 0.54 5.20 10.42
N GLY A 258 0.88 6.49 10.29
CA GLY A 258 1.46 7.28 11.38
C GLY A 258 0.55 7.38 12.61
N LEU A 259 -0.77 7.35 12.44
CA LEU A 259 -1.73 7.42 13.56
C LEU A 259 -1.80 6.12 14.37
N VAL A 260 -1.44 4.98 13.79
CA VAL A 260 -1.57 3.66 14.44
C VAL A 260 -0.25 3.06 14.92
N GLY A 261 0.90 3.65 14.58
CA GLY A 261 2.20 3.16 15.05
C GLY A 261 3.30 3.17 13.97
N GLY A 262 3.01 3.72 12.80
CA GLY A 262 3.98 3.95 11.72
C GLY A 262 3.98 2.88 10.64
N LEU A 263 4.86 3.07 9.66
CA LEU A 263 4.94 2.23 8.46
C LEU A 263 5.41 0.79 8.74
N GLY A 264 6.16 0.56 9.83
CA GLY A 264 6.66 -0.76 10.21
C GLY A 264 5.56 -1.79 10.54
N ILE A 265 4.31 -1.33 10.73
CA ILE A 265 3.14 -2.18 10.99
C ILE A 265 2.05 -2.05 9.92
N ALA A 266 2.32 -1.33 8.83
CA ALA A 266 1.35 -1.03 7.79
C ALA A 266 1.46 -2.04 6.62
N PRO A 267 0.52 -3.00 6.49
CA PRO A 267 0.48 -3.91 5.36
C PRO A 267 -0.15 -3.28 4.13
N GLY A 268 0.09 -3.89 2.97
CA GLY A 268 -0.52 -3.48 1.73
C GLY A 268 -0.68 -4.61 0.71
N ALA A 269 -1.56 -4.36 -0.25
CA ALA A 269 -1.75 -5.22 -1.40
C ALA A 269 -2.00 -4.37 -2.65
N ASN A 270 -1.45 -4.81 -3.78
CA ASN A 270 -1.78 -4.27 -5.10
C ASN A 270 -2.56 -5.34 -5.86
N ILE A 271 -3.79 -5.04 -6.24
CA ILE A 271 -4.73 -6.03 -6.77
C ILE A 271 -5.18 -5.63 -8.17
N GLY A 272 -5.09 -6.57 -9.08
CA GLY A 272 -5.62 -6.49 -10.43
C GLY A 272 -6.76 -7.49 -10.65
N LYS A 273 -7.21 -7.61 -11.91
CA LYS A 273 -8.24 -8.60 -12.29
C LYS A 273 -7.71 -10.04 -12.28
N GLU A 274 -6.42 -10.22 -12.56
CA GLU A 274 -5.77 -11.54 -12.69
C GLU A 274 -4.63 -11.76 -11.70
N TYR A 275 -3.98 -10.71 -11.24
CA TYR A 275 -2.77 -10.74 -10.44
C TYR A 275 -2.93 -9.97 -9.14
N ALA A 276 -2.22 -10.42 -8.11
CA ALA A 276 -2.13 -9.72 -6.84
C ALA A 276 -0.67 -9.71 -6.33
N VAL A 277 -0.19 -8.56 -5.88
CA VAL A 277 1.14 -8.40 -5.28
C VAL A 277 0.98 -7.78 -3.90
N PHE A 278 1.39 -8.51 -2.88
CA PHE A 278 1.36 -8.08 -1.48
C PHE A 278 2.69 -7.46 -1.09
N GLU A 279 2.67 -6.39 -0.33
CA GLU A 279 3.88 -5.67 0.06
C GLU A 279 3.67 -4.85 1.32
N ALA A 280 4.73 -4.70 2.14
CA ALA A 280 4.75 -3.71 3.20
C ALA A 280 4.76 -2.29 2.62
N VAL A 281 4.19 -1.33 3.34
CA VAL A 281 4.13 0.08 2.89
C VAL A 281 5.49 0.79 3.05
N HIS A 282 6.33 0.35 4.01
CA HIS A 282 7.64 0.96 4.28
C HIS A 282 8.65 0.78 3.13
N GLY A 283 9.67 1.65 3.09
CA GLY A 283 10.80 1.54 2.16
C GLY A 283 11.88 0.55 2.62
N SER A 284 12.99 0.51 1.88
CA SER A 284 14.11 -0.44 2.06
C SER A 284 15.04 -0.16 3.25
N ALA A 285 14.94 1.01 3.89
CA ALA A 285 15.74 1.43 5.06
C ALA A 285 17.22 0.98 5.02
N PRO A 286 18.01 1.40 4.01
CA PRO A 286 19.35 0.87 3.76
C PRO A 286 20.33 1.10 4.92
N ASN A 287 20.07 2.08 5.78
CA ASN A 287 20.89 2.41 6.94
C ASN A 287 20.84 1.36 8.06
N ILE A 288 19.85 0.49 8.10
CA ILE A 288 19.71 -0.60 9.08
C ILE A 288 19.70 -1.99 8.43
N ALA A 289 19.85 -2.06 7.11
CA ALA A 289 19.89 -3.32 6.37
C ALA A 289 20.98 -4.27 6.87
N GLY A 290 20.67 -5.55 7.03
CA GLY A 290 21.59 -6.58 7.50
C GLY A 290 21.97 -6.47 8.98
N GLN A 291 21.34 -5.56 9.75
CA GLN A 291 21.63 -5.39 11.18
C GLN A 291 20.67 -6.15 12.09
N ASN A 292 19.75 -6.90 11.53
CA ASN A 292 18.72 -7.65 12.28
C ASN A 292 17.86 -6.75 13.20
N LYS A 293 17.59 -5.51 12.74
CA LYS A 293 16.83 -4.49 13.50
C LYS A 293 15.46 -4.16 12.92
N ALA A 294 15.18 -4.60 11.70
CA ALA A 294 13.95 -4.28 11.00
C ALA A 294 12.73 -4.87 11.73
N ASN A 295 11.63 -4.13 11.71
CA ASN A 295 10.33 -4.62 12.15
C ASN A 295 9.67 -5.41 11.00
N PRO A 296 9.47 -6.73 11.12
CA PRO A 296 8.90 -7.53 10.04
C PRO A 296 7.37 -7.51 10.01
N THR A 297 6.71 -6.81 10.94
CA THR A 297 5.25 -6.87 11.15
C THR A 297 4.46 -6.51 9.89
N ALA A 298 4.86 -5.44 9.19
CA ALA A 298 4.15 -5.01 7.98
C ALA A 298 4.16 -6.08 6.89
N GLU A 299 5.28 -6.75 6.65
CA GLU A 299 5.39 -7.82 5.66
C GLU A 299 4.64 -9.08 6.11
N ILE A 300 4.70 -9.43 7.41
CA ILE A 300 3.94 -10.54 7.99
C ILE A 300 2.42 -10.30 7.87
N LEU A 301 1.95 -9.07 8.13
CA LEU A 301 0.53 -8.73 7.95
C LEU A 301 0.14 -8.68 6.46
N SER A 302 1.05 -8.30 5.57
CA SER A 302 0.85 -8.41 4.12
C SER A 302 0.73 -9.87 3.67
N ALA A 303 1.51 -10.78 4.26
CA ALA A 303 1.35 -12.22 4.05
C ALA A 303 0.01 -12.73 4.58
N ALA A 304 -0.49 -12.22 5.70
CA ALA A 304 -1.85 -12.54 6.15
C ALA A 304 -2.93 -12.07 5.16
N MET A 305 -2.76 -10.91 4.52
CA MET A 305 -3.65 -10.48 3.43
C MET A 305 -3.53 -11.38 2.19
N MET A 306 -2.33 -11.84 1.87
CA MET A 306 -2.10 -12.82 0.80
C MET A 306 -2.81 -14.15 1.08
N LEU A 307 -2.73 -14.64 2.30
CA LEU A 307 -3.43 -15.88 2.72
C LEU A 307 -4.95 -15.72 2.66
N ASP A 308 -5.52 -14.58 3.05
CA ASP A 308 -6.94 -14.27 2.82
C ASP A 308 -7.32 -14.33 1.33
N HIS A 309 -6.46 -13.78 0.48
CA HIS A 309 -6.66 -13.79 -0.97
C HIS A 309 -6.63 -15.21 -1.54
N LEU A 310 -5.77 -16.08 -1.01
CA LEU A 310 -5.65 -17.49 -1.37
C LEU A 310 -6.77 -18.38 -0.75
N GLY A 311 -7.61 -17.80 0.12
CA GLY A 311 -8.70 -18.52 0.79
C GLY A 311 -8.33 -19.19 2.11
N GLU A 312 -7.10 -19.01 2.59
CA GLU A 312 -6.58 -19.57 3.85
C GLU A 312 -6.93 -18.67 5.06
N LEU A 313 -8.24 -18.40 5.24
CA LEU A 313 -8.76 -17.39 6.18
C LEU A 313 -8.40 -17.68 7.63
N GLU A 314 -8.43 -18.95 8.06
CA GLU A 314 -8.11 -19.33 9.44
C GLU A 314 -6.63 -19.11 9.76
N VAL A 315 -5.75 -19.43 8.83
CA VAL A 315 -4.30 -19.21 8.97
C VAL A 315 -4.00 -17.71 9.04
N ALA A 316 -4.59 -16.92 8.15
CA ALA A 316 -4.48 -15.47 8.17
C ALA A 316 -4.95 -14.85 9.51
N ALA A 317 -6.08 -15.33 10.04
CA ALA A 317 -6.61 -14.88 11.32
C ALA A 317 -5.70 -15.25 12.49
N ARG A 318 -5.05 -16.44 12.47
CA ARG A 318 -4.07 -16.87 13.48
C ARG A 318 -2.86 -15.93 13.49
N ILE A 319 -2.31 -15.59 12.32
CA ILE A 319 -1.19 -14.64 12.22
C ILE A 319 -1.57 -13.30 12.85
N ARG A 320 -2.72 -12.72 12.50
CA ARG A 320 -3.18 -11.44 13.07
C ARG A 320 -3.33 -11.50 14.58
N ARG A 321 -3.90 -12.59 15.12
CA ARG A 321 -4.02 -12.76 16.58
C ARG A 321 -2.65 -12.83 17.25
N ALA A 322 -1.70 -13.61 16.71
CA ALA A 322 -0.35 -13.72 17.26
C ALA A 322 0.37 -12.36 17.27
N VAL A 323 0.25 -11.59 16.18
CA VAL A 323 0.78 -10.21 16.13
C VAL A 323 0.16 -9.36 17.23
N THR A 324 -1.17 -9.37 17.36
CA THR A 324 -1.89 -8.59 18.39
C THR A 324 -1.44 -8.99 19.80
N GLU A 325 -1.28 -10.28 20.08
CA GLU A 325 -0.84 -10.80 21.39
C GLU A 325 0.60 -10.37 21.73
N VAL A 326 1.54 -10.45 20.78
CA VAL A 326 2.92 -10.04 21.01
C VAL A 326 3.03 -8.54 21.25
N TYR A 327 2.28 -7.73 20.52
CA TYR A 327 2.22 -6.27 20.73
C TYR A 327 1.57 -5.93 22.08
N ALA A 328 0.45 -6.57 22.43
CA ALA A 328 -0.24 -6.36 23.71
C ALA A 328 0.62 -6.74 24.93
N ALA A 329 1.40 -7.83 24.81
CA ALA A 329 2.35 -8.24 25.86
C ALA A 329 3.46 -7.21 26.06
N GLY A 330 3.89 -6.53 24.98
CA GLY A 330 4.88 -5.46 25.04
C GLY A 330 6.29 -5.88 25.51
N GLU A 331 6.60 -7.19 25.54
CA GLU A 331 7.90 -7.70 26.00
C GLU A 331 8.95 -7.71 24.89
N CYS A 332 8.56 -8.11 23.71
CA CYS A 332 9.46 -8.31 22.57
C CYS A 332 9.07 -7.42 21.38
N LEU A 333 9.38 -6.11 21.47
CA LEU A 333 9.07 -5.13 20.43
C LEU A 333 10.34 -4.55 19.82
N THR A 334 10.31 -4.29 18.53
CA THR A 334 11.43 -3.73 17.75
C THR A 334 11.72 -2.27 18.11
N GLY A 335 12.86 -1.76 17.68
CA GLY A 335 13.37 -0.44 18.07
C GLY A 335 12.49 0.72 17.63
N ASP A 336 11.84 0.65 16.49
CA ASP A 336 10.89 1.65 16.00
C ASP A 336 9.70 1.80 16.98
N ILE A 337 9.13 0.70 17.42
CA ILE A 337 8.02 0.69 18.38
C ILE A 337 8.48 1.10 19.79
N ARG A 338 9.67 0.66 20.22
CA ARG A 338 10.26 1.11 21.50
C ARG A 338 10.43 2.63 21.54
N ASN A 339 10.98 3.20 20.47
CA ASN A 339 11.16 4.65 20.36
C ASN A 339 9.81 5.39 20.39
N LEU A 340 8.80 4.87 19.70
CA LEU A 340 7.48 5.48 19.62
C LEU A 340 6.74 5.43 20.96
N THR A 341 6.85 4.32 21.70
CA THR A 341 6.21 4.14 22.99
C THR A 341 6.98 4.78 24.17
N GLY A 342 8.21 5.23 23.94
CA GLY A 342 9.11 5.71 25.01
C GLY A 342 9.44 4.65 26.06
N SER A 343 9.45 3.37 25.67
CA SER A 343 9.71 2.25 26.57
C SER A 343 11.21 2.09 26.83
N ASP A 344 11.61 1.97 28.10
CA ASP A 344 12.99 1.70 28.53
C ASP A 344 13.43 0.23 28.34
N LYS A 345 12.51 -0.65 27.94
CA LYS A 345 12.85 -2.06 27.66
C LYS A 345 13.77 -2.16 26.44
N PRO A 346 14.69 -3.14 26.40
CA PRO A 346 15.55 -3.36 25.25
C PRO A 346 14.71 -3.56 23.96
N ALA A 347 15.23 -3.04 22.86
CA ALA A 347 14.64 -3.31 21.56
C ALA A 347 14.94 -4.74 21.14
N ALA A 348 13.92 -5.47 20.70
CA ALA A 348 14.09 -6.77 20.09
C ALA A 348 14.69 -6.64 18.70
N SER A 349 15.53 -7.60 18.33
CA SER A 349 15.93 -7.81 16.93
C SER A 349 14.77 -8.36 16.10
N CYS A 350 14.90 -8.32 14.77
CA CYS A 350 13.96 -8.93 13.84
C CYS A 350 13.74 -10.43 14.15
N THR A 351 14.83 -11.15 14.45
CA THR A 351 14.80 -12.58 14.80
C THR A 351 14.07 -12.83 16.12
N GLU A 352 14.39 -12.08 17.19
CA GLU A 352 13.73 -12.25 18.49
C GLU A 352 12.24 -11.95 18.42
N PHE A 353 11.85 -10.90 17.70
CA PHE A 353 10.43 -10.60 17.46
C PHE A 353 9.74 -11.74 16.68
N THR A 354 10.38 -12.29 15.67
CA THR A 354 9.87 -13.43 14.89
C THR A 354 9.71 -14.67 15.77
N ASP A 355 10.68 -14.96 16.65
CA ASP A 355 10.61 -16.10 17.59
C ASP A 355 9.44 -15.95 18.59
N ALA A 356 9.19 -14.72 19.04
CA ALA A 356 8.02 -14.43 19.88
C ALA A 356 6.70 -14.70 19.16
N LEU A 357 6.59 -14.33 17.87
CA LEU A 357 5.41 -14.63 17.05
C LEU A 357 5.24 -16.14 16.83
N VAL A 358 6.30 -16.86 16.48
CA VAL A 358 6.26 -18.32 16.30
C VAL A 358 5.82 -19.01 17.61
N THR A 359 6.28 -18.51 18.75
CA THR A 359 5.87 -19.02 20.07
C THR A 359 4.38 -18.74 20.35
N ALA A 360 3.88 -17.57 19.96
CA ALA A 360 2.46 -17.24 20.12
C ALA A 360 1.56 -18.09 19.24
N LEU A 361 2.01 -18.43 18.02
CA LEU A 361 1.29 -19.30 17.09
C LEU A 361 1.17 -20.77 17.54
N ALA A 362 2.07 -21.23 18.40
CA ALA A 362 2.08 -22.60 18.93
C ALA A 362 1.08 -22.81 20.09
N LYS A 363 0.47 -21.73 20.59
CA LYS A 363 -0.57 -21.77 21.65
C LYS A 363 -1.96 -21.96 21.04
#